data_aec564812b106bdcc845ef4b283850da
#
_entry.id   aec564812b106bdcc845ef4b283850da
#
_cell.length_a   1.000
_cell.length_b   1.000
_cell.length_c   1.000
_cell.angle_alpha   90.00
_cell.angle_beta   90.00
_cell.angle_gamma   90.00
#
_symmetry.space_group_name_H-M   'P 1'
#
loop_
_entity.id
_entity.type
_entity.pdbx_description
1 polymer ?
#
loop_
_entity_poly.entity_id
_entity_poly.type
_entity_poly.pdbx_seq_one_letter_code
_entity_poly.pdbx_strand_id
1 'polypeptide(L)'
;MSNYRPETICVQGGYTPGSGEPRQIPIIQSTTFKYATSEDMGKLFDLEASGYFYSRLQNPTCDYVAAKICALEGGTAAMLTSSGQAANFFALFNIATCGDHIVASSSIYGGTFNLIDVTMRKMGMEATFVAPDCTEEELNAAFRPNTKAVFGETIANPALTVLDIEKFAKAAHSHGVPLIVDNTFATPVGCRPFEWGADIVTHSTTKYMDGHGAAVGGAIVDSGKFDWMAHADKFPGLCTPDDSYHGITYAEKFGKEGAFITKCTAQLMRDFGSTPSPQSAFYLNLGLESLHVRMARHCENGQAVAEFLAAHPKVETVHYCGLPGDPYHEVAKKYLPNGSCGVVSFELKGGRPAAEVFMGRLKLAAIETHVADARTCCLNPATSTHRQMTEEQLIAAGVPAGLVRMSCGLESKEDLIEDIKQALEAI
;
A
#
# COMPACT_ATOMS: atom_id res chain seq x y z
N MET A 1 5.03 11.42 19.50
CA MET A 1 3.68 10.78 19.40
C MET A 1 3.70 9.25 19.33
N SER A 2 4.85 8.61 19.25
CA SER A 2 5.01 7.14 19.16
C SER A 2 4.44 6.31 20.35
N ASN A 3 4.09 6.95 21.46
CA ASN A 3 3.58 6.26 22.64
C ASN A 3 2.05 6.21 22.75
N TYR A 4 1.34 6.79 21.80
CA TYR A 4 -0.12 6.74 21.76
C TYR A 4 -0.62 5.57 20.92
N ARG A 5 -1.86 5.14 21.18
CA ARG A 5 -2.55 4.10 20.42
C ARG A 5 -2.96 4.64 19.05
N PRO A 6 -3.14 3.76 18.05
CA PRO A 6 -3.50 4.15 16.68
C PRO A 6 -4.69 5.11 16.60
N GLU A 7 -5.74 4.90 17.42
CA GLU A 7 -6.93 5.76 17.45
C GLU A 7 -6.59 7.21 17.81
N THR A 8 -5.70 7.41 18.77
CA THR A 8 -5.23 8.74 19.15
C THR A 8 -4.33 9.35 18.08
N ILE A 9 -3.46 8.54 17.46
CA ILE A 9 -2.58 9.00 16.39
C ILE A 9 -3.40 9.41 15.16
N CYS A 10 -4.45 8.67 14.79
CA CYS A 10 -5.36 9.04 13.71
C CYS A 10 -5.85 10.50 13.85
N VAL A 11 -6.22 10.88 15.06
CA VAL A 11 -6.83 12.20 15.34
C VAL A 11 -5.78 13.29 15.61
N GLN A 12 -4.70 12.96 16.34
CA GLN A 12 -3.76 13.96 16.88
C GLN A 12 -2.37 13.92 16.22
N GLY A 13 -2.07 12.92 15.37
CA GLY A 13 -0.75 12.74 14.78
C GLY A 13 -0.43 13.76 13.69
N GLY A 14 0.87 13.96 13.45
CA GLY A 14 1.42 14.69 12.32
C GLY A 14 1.51 16.20 12.47
N TYR A 15 0.52 16.86 13.06
CA TYR A 15 0.50 18.32 13.23
C TYR A 15 0.24 18.68 14.70
N THR A 16 1.03 19.60 15.22
CA THR A 16 0.84 20.16 16.56
C THR A 16 0.78 21.68 16.44
N PRO A 17 -0.42 22.29 16.55
CA PRO A 17 -0.54 23.74 16.46
C PRO A 17 0.06 24.43 17.70
N GLY A 18 0.69 25.58 17.47
CA GLY A 18 1.10 26.51 18.49
C GLY A 18 -0.07 27.33 19.03
N SER A 19 0.23 28.22 20.01
CA SER A 19 -0.79 29.11 20.58
C SER A 19 -1.33 30.09 19.53
N GLY A 20 -2.64 30.04 19.29
CA GLY A 20 -3.30 30.89 18.28
C GLY A 20 -3.22 30.40 16.84
N GLU A 21 -2.59 29.26 16.60
CA GLU A 21 -2.55 28.64 15.29
C GLU A 21 -3.81 27.80 15.00
N PRO A 22 -4.13 27.57 13.70
CA PRO A 22 -5.25 26.73 13.31
C PRO A 22 -5.14 25.33 13.90
N ARG A 23 -6.23 24.79 14.43
CA ARG A 23 -6.26 23.41 14.94
C ARG A 23 -6.14 22.38 13.81
N GLN A 24 -6.76 22.65 12.66
CA GLN A 24 -6.66 21.81 11.47
C GLN A 24 -5.39 22.16 10.69
N ILE A 25 -4.79 21.19 10.02
CA ILE A 25 -3.59 21.43 9.22
C ILE A 25 -3.84 22.52 8.18
N PRO A 26 -2.94 23.48 7.98
CA PRO A 26 -3.09 24.50 6.96
C PRO A 26 -2.85 23.92 5.56
N ILE A 27 -3.59 24.39 4.56
CA ILE A 27 -3.31 24.10 3.14
C ILE A 27 -2.32 25.15 2.63
N ILE A 28 -1.06 24.76 2.47
CA ILE A 28 -0.01 25.65 1.97
C ILE A 28 0.10 25.48 0.46
N GLN A 29 -0.70 26.28 -0.26
CA GLN A 29 -0.76 26.27 -1.72
C GLN A 29 0.28 27.23 -2.30
N SER A 30 1.57 26.84 -2.23
CA SER A 30 2.68 27.60 -2.77
C SER A 30 3.63 26.68 -3.56
N THR A 31 4.16 27.16 -4.67
CA THR A 31 5.19 26.45 -5.43
C THR A 31 6.57 26.65 -4.82
N THR A 32 6.85 27.82 -4.25
CA THR A 32 8.17 28.24 -3.75
C THR A 32 8.05 28.94 -2.40
N PHE A 33 9.16 29.06 -1.71
CA PHE A 33 9.26 29.67 -0.39
C PHE A 33 10.37 30.74 -0.39
N LYS A 34 10.18 31.81 0.41
CA LYS A 34 11.11 32.94 0.48
C LYS A 34 12.16 32.71 1.56
N TYR A 35 13.41 33.02 1.23
CA TYR A 35 14.53 33.04 2.15
C TYR A 35 15.12 34.44 2.28
N ALA A 36 15.80 34.73 3.39
CA ALA A 36 16.45 35.99 3.63
C ALA A 36 17.73 36.15 2.79
N THR A 37 18.49 35.07 2.62
CA THR A 37 19.75 35.07 1.87
C THR A 37 19.81 33.89 0.89
N SER A 38 20.64 34.03 -0.17
CA SER A 38 20.94 32.92 -1.09
C SER A 38 21.72 31.80 -0.40
N GLU A 39 22.52 32.12 0.61
CA GLU A 39 23.28 31.16 1.37
C GLU A 39 22.33 30.22 2.19
N ASP A 40 21.36 30.80 2.90
CA ASP A 40 20.37 30.00 3.66
C ASP A 40 19.58 29.06 2.74
N MET A 41 19.23 29.53 1.54
CA MET A 41 18.57 28.68 0.54
C MET A 41 19.54 27.62 0.00
N GLY A 42 20.82 27.96 -0.26
CA GLY A 42 21.82 27.02 -0.75
C GLY A 42 22.01 25.80 0.14
N LYS A 43 22.02 25.98 1.47
CA LYS A 43 22.14 24.89 2.45
C LYS A 43 21.04 23.83 2.33
N LEU A 44 19.86 24.20 1.82
CA LEU A 44 18.79 23.24 1.56
C LEU A 44 19.08 22.37 0.33
N PHE A 45 19.67 22.98 -0.71
CA PHE A 45 20.10 22.26 -1.91
C PHE A 45 21.28 21.32 -1.62
N ASP A 46 22.12 21.66 -0.64
CA ASP A 46 23.25 20.84 -0.20
C ASP A 46 22.86 19.82 0.87
N LEU A 47 21.56 19.72 1.21
CA LEU A 47 21.04 18.88 2.27
C LEU A 47 21.72 19.12 3.65
N GLU A 48 22.18 20.33 3.90
CA GLU A 48 22.82 20.77 5.15
C GLU A 48 21.81 21.38 6.14
N ALA A 49 20.66 21.83 5.65
CA ALA A 49 19.59 22.38 6.44
C ALA A 49 18.23 21.74 6.07
N SER A 50 17.30 21.76 7.01
CA SER A 50 15.91 21.35 6.79
C SER A 50 15.07 22.57 6.45
N GLY A 51 14.12 22.42 5.52
CA GLY A 51 13.20 23.48 5.14
C GLY A 51 12.54 23.24 3.80
N TYR A 52 11.72 24.19 3.37
CA TYR A 52 10.96 24.10 2.13
C TYR A 52 11.45 25.16 1.15
N PHE A 53 11.76 24.78 -0.07
CA PHE A 53 12.13 25.71 -1.12
C PHE A 53 11.28 25.54 -2.39
N TYR A 54 10.82 24.34 -2.66
CA TYR A 54 9.98 24.03 -3.82
C TYR A 54 9.04 22.85 -3.54
N SER A 55 7.74 23.06 -3.76
CA SER A 55 6.70 22.08 -3.38
C SER A 55 6.73 20.78 -4.18
N ARG A 56 7.46 20.69 -5.30
CA ARG A 56 7.67 19.40 -5.98
C ARG A 56 8.45 18.43 -5.09
N LEU A 57 9.40 18.92 -4.31
CA LEU A 57 10.18 18.07 -3.40
C LEU A 57 9.45 17.86 -2.08
N GLN A 58 9.07 18.95 -1.42
CA GLN A 58 8.43 18.92 -0.11
C GLN A 58 7.46 20.09 0.05
N ASN A 59 6.37 19.83 0.78
CA ASN A 59 5.38 20.83 1.13
C ASN A 59 4.91 20.59 2.58
N PRO A 60 4.79 21.63 3.41
CA PRO A 60 4.42 21.47 4.84
C PRO A 60 3.13 20.69 5.06
N THR A 61 2.10 20.92 4.24
CA THR A 61 0.82 20.20 4.35
C THR A 61 1.01 18.70 4.10
N CYS A 62 1.79 18.35 3.07
CA CYS A 62 2.10 16.96 2.74
C CYS A 62 2.92 16.29 3.85
N ASP A 63 3.87 17.01 4.43
CA ASP A 63 4.75 16.48 5.46
C ASP A 63 4.02 16.24 6.79
N TYR A 64 3.03 17.07 7.15
CA TYR A 64 2.16 16.79 8.30
C TYR A 64 1.42 15.46 8.15
N VAL A 65 0.93 15.18 6.95
CA VAL A 65 0.18 13.94 6.68
C VAL A 65 1.13 12.75 6.58
N ALA A 66 2.29 12.91 5.96
CA ALA A 66 3.35 11.88 5.94
C ALA A 66 3.78 11.51 7.36
N ALA A 67 3.99 12.50 8.24
CA ALA A 67 4.34 12.29 9.65
C ALA A 67 3.24 11.55 10.43
N LYS A 68 1.95 11.82 10.12
CA LYS A 68 0.83 11.06 10.72
C LYS A 68 0.87 9.60 10.29
N ILE A 69 1.02 9.31 8.99
CA ILE A 69 1.11 7.94 8.47
C ILE A 69 2.35 7.22 9.03
N CYS A 70 3.49 7.91 9.09
CA CYS A 70 4.71 7.41 9.71
C CYS A 70 4.46 6.96 11.17
N ALA A 71 3.80 7.80 11.96
CA ALA A 71 3.49 7.48 13.35
C ALA A 71 2.48 6.32 13.48
N LEU A 72 1.51 6.21 12.58
CA LEU A 72 0.54 5.11 12.54
C LEU A 72 1.23 3.77 12.24
N GLU A 73 2.14 3.73 11.27
CA GLU A 73 2.92 2.52 10.96
C GLU A 73 4.02 2.22 11.99
N GLY A 74 4.44 3.23 12.77
CA GLY A 74 5.56 3.11 13.71
C GLY A 74 6.93 3.19 13.03
N GLY A 75 7.00 3.90 11.90
CA GLY A 75 8.23 4.18 11.18
C GLY A 75 9.04 5.34 11.74
N THR A 76 10.18 5.62 11.10
CA THR A 76 11.09 6.74 11.44
C THR A 76 11.00 7.89 10.46
N ALA A 77 10.71 7.59 9.19
CA ALA A 77 10.59 8.57 8.12
C ALA A 77 9.49 8.16 7.14
N ALA A 78 8.85 9.14 6.51
CA ALA A 78 7.82 8.90 5.49
C ALA A 78 7.74 10.04 4.48
N MET A 79 7.17 9.74 3.31
CA MET A 79 6.82 10.73 2.30
C MET A 79 5.50 10.37 1.62
N LEU A 80 4.79 11.38 1.11
CA LEU A 80 3.65 11.17 0.23
C LEU A 80 4.08 11.16 -1.23
N THR A 81 3.31 10.44 -2.05
CA THR A 81 3.41 10.42 -3.51
C THR A 81 2.05 10.69 -4.16
N SER A 82 2.03 10.99 -5.46
CA SER A 82 0.79 11.27 -6.19
C SER A 82 -0.12 10.05 -6.39
N SER A 83 0.37 8.84 -6.14
CA SER A 83 -0.41 7.59 -6.24
C SER A 83 0.31 6.45 -5.51
N GLY A 84 -0.44 5.39 -5.15
CA GLY A 84 0.17 4.16 -4.62
C GLY A 84 1.14 3.49 -5.58
N GLN A 85 0.86 3.59 -6.89
CA GLN A 85 1.76 3.06 -7.91
C GLN A 85 3.10 3.80 -7.96
N ALA A 86 3.08 5.13 -7.75
CA ALA A 86 4.31 5.90 -7.60
C ALA A 86 5.07 5.54 -6.31
N ALA A 87 4.34 5.24 -5.23
CA ALA A 87 4.95 4.76 -3.98
C ALA A 87 5.67 3.43 -4.19
N ASN A 88 5.03 2.44 -4.83
CA ASN A 88 5.63 1.14 -5.13
C ASN A 88 6.83 1.28 -6.08
N PHE A 89 6.70 2.09 -7.13
CA PHE A 89 7.81 2.35 -8.05
C PHE A 89 9.00 3.01 -7.33
N PHE A 90 8.77 4.06 -6.56
CA PHE A 90 9.85 4.74 -5.85
C PHE A 90 10.51 3.84 -4.80
N ALA A 91 9.72 3.06 -4.05
CA ALA A 91 10.28 2.16 -3.05
C ALA A 91 11.22 1.11 -3.67
N LEU A 92 10.87 0.58 -4.83
CA LEU A 92 11.71 -0.39 -5.55
C LEU A 92 12.87 0.29 -6.29
N PHE A 93 12.58 1.34 -7.08
CA PHE A 93 13.59 2.00 -7.91
C PHE A 93 14.64 2.76 -7.10
N ASN A 94 14.35 3.11 -5.86
CA ASN A 94 15.31 3.73 -4.95
C ASN A 94 16.53 2.86 -4.65
N ILE A 95 16.38 1.54 -4.74
CA ILE A 95 17.39 0.55 -4.34
C ILE A 95 17.71 -0.50 -5.42
N ALA A 96 16.92 -0.54 -6.50
CA ALA A 96 17.13 -1.44 -7.63
C ALA A 96 17.24 -0.63 -8.93
N THR A 97 18.18 -0.99 -9.79
CA THR A 97 18.45 -0.32 -11.07
C THR A 97 18.61 -1.33 -12.20
N CYS A 98 19.05 -0.89 -13.38
CA CYS A 98 19.35 -1.79 -14.50
C CYS A 98 20.35 -2.88 -14.10
N GLY A 99 20.03 -4.13 -14.40
CA GLY A 99 20.83 -5.31 -14.03
C GLY A 99 20.48 -5.91 -12.68
N ASP A 100 19.60 -5.28 -11.89
CA ASP A 100 19.19 -5.79 -10.59
C ASP A 100 17.95 -6.70 -10.67
N HIS A 101 17.69 -7.42 -9.58
CA HIS A 101 16.63 -8.40 -9.46
C HIS A 101 15.77 -8.16 -8.24
N ILE A 102 14.46 -8.47 -8.36
CA ILE A 102 13.45 -8.36 -7.30
C ILE A 102 12.78 -9.71 -7.12
N VAL A 103 12.59 -10.16 -5.90
CA VAL A 103 11.69 -11.27 -5.56
C VAL A 103 10.34 -10.68 -5.15
N ALA A 104 9.23 -11.15 -5.71
CA ALA A 104 7.91 -10.64 -5.38
C ALA A 104 6.91 -11.78 -5.17
N SER A 105 5.92 -11.57 -4.29
CA SER A 105 4.76 -12.45 -4.25
C SER A 105 4.00 -12.37 -5.58
N SER A 106 3.54 -13.50 -6.10
CA SER A 106 2.71 -13.54 -7.30
C SER A 106 1.28 -13.03 -7.05
N SER A 107 0.82 -13.10 -5.81
CA SER A 107 -0.45 -12.52 -5.37
C SER A 107 -0.24 -11.10 -4.89
N ILE A 108 -0.32 -10.15 -5.81
CA ILE A 108 -0.26 -8.71 -5.57
C ILE A 108 -1.22 -8.00 -6.54
N TYR A 109 -1.47 -6.71 -6.30
CA TYR A 109 -2.28 -5.90 -7.20
C TYR A 109 -1.79 -5.97 -8.64
N GLY A 110 -2.70 -6.22 -9.59
CA GLY A 110 -2.34 -6.41 -11.01
C GLY A 110 -1.55 -5.26 -11.62
N GLY A 111 -1.78 -4.01 -11.18
CA GLY A 111 -0.98 -2.87 -11.60
C GLY A 111 0.48 -2.94 -11.11
N THR A 112 0.71 -3.42 -9.89
CA THR A 112 2.06 -3.61 -9.33
C THR A 112 2.76 -4.81 -9.96
N PHE A 113 2.02 -5.89 -10.22
CA PHE A 113 2.54 -7.02 -11.00
C PHE A 113 3.05 -6.54 -12.36
N ASN A 114 2.22 -5.80 -13.11
CA ASN A 114 2.61 -5.24 -14.41
C ASN A 114 3.76 -4.23 -14.30
N LEU A 115 3.80 -3.42 -13.22
CA LEU A 115 4.93 -2.51 -12.97
C LEU A 115 6.24 -3.29 -12.90
N ILE A 116 6.29 -4.33 -12.09
CA ILE A 116 7.50 -5.13 -11.83
C ILE A 116 7.85 -5.98 -13.08
N ASP A 117 6.91 -6.77 -13.60
CA ASP A 117 7.17 -7.73 -14.67
C ASP A 117 7.38 -7.08 -16.04
N VAL A 118 6.69 -5.97 -16.33
CA VAL A 118 6.71 -5.39 -17.68
C VAL A 118 7.46 -4.06 -17.71
N THR A 119 7.09 -3.11 -16.84
CA THR A 119 7.63 -1.75 -16.93
C THR A 119 9.08 -1.69 -16.43
N MET A 120 9.36 -2.26 -15.27
CA MET A 120 10.71 -2.27 -14.70
C MET A 120 11.64 -3.18 -15.50
N ARG A 121 11.12 -4.27 -16.11
CA ARG A 121 11.89 -5.08 -17.06
C ARG A 121 12.36 -4.27 -18.28
N LYS A 122 11.56 -3.34 -18.79
CA LYS A 122 11.99 -2.40 -19.87
C LYS A 122 13.09 -1.45 -19.40
N MET A 123 13.23 -1.25 -18.09
CA MET A 123 14.33 -0.48 -17.48
C MET A 123 15.54 -1.36 -17.15
N GLY A 124 15.52 -2.65 -17.57
CA GLY A 124 16.63 -3.58 -17.38
C GLY A 124 16.65 -4.31 -16.04
N MET A 125 15.59 -4.21 -15.24
CA MET A 125 15.44 -4.99 -14.01
C MET A 125 14.78 -6.34 -14.28
N GLU A 126 15.07 -7.34 -13.46
CA GLU A 126 14.46 -8.66 -13.53
C GLU A 126 13.65 -8.96 -12.26
N ALA A 127 12.70 -9.87 -12.36
CA ALA A 127 11.93 -10.32 -11.22
C ALA A 127 11.68 -11.83 -11.22
N THR A 128 11.57 -12.41 -10.02
CA THR A 128 11.07 -13.77 -9.80
C THR A 128 9.84 -13.67 -8.90
N PHE A 129 8.71 -14.20 -9.38
CA PHE A 129 7.49 -14.27 -8.61
C PHE A 129 7.37 -15.62 -7.91
N VAL A 130 6.97 -15.60 -6.63
CA VAL A 130 6.75 -16.79 -5.80
C VAL A 130 5.31 -16.81 -5.29
N ALA A 131 4.74 -17.99 -5.11
CA ALA A 131 3.41 -18.11 -4.51
C ALA A 131 3.40 -17.56 -3.06
N PRO A 132 2.31 -16.95 -2.58
CA PRO A 132 2.26 -16.41 -1.22
C PRO A 132 2.39 -17.49 -0.14
N ASP A 133 2.00 -18.72 -0.46
CA ASP A 133 2.08 -19.91 0.38
C ASP A 133 3.31 -20.79 0.08
N CYS A 134 4.25 -20.33 -0.76
CA CYS A 134 5.48 -21.06 -1.07
C CYS A 134 6.23 -21.51 0.20
N THR A 135 6.95 -22.62 0.11
CA THR A 135 7.81 -23.09 1.20
C THR A 135 9.02 -22.15 1.42
N GLU A 136 9.70 -22.27 2.57
CA GLU A 136 10.93 -21.51 2.82
C GLU A 136 12.01 -21.85 1.77
N GLU A 137 12.08 -23.10 1.32
CA GLU A 137 13.03 -23.56 0.30
C GLU A 137 12.74 -22.93 -1.07
N GLU A 138 11.49 -22.91 -1.50
CA GLU A 138 11.07 -22.26 -2.75
C GLU A 138 11.33 -20.77 -2.73
N LEU A 139 11.01 -20.10 -1.61
CA LEU A 139 11.27 -18.67 -1.43
C LEU A 139 12.78 -18.39 -1.50
N ASN A 140 13.62 -19.14 -0.79
CA ASN A 140 15.07 -18.95 -0.81
C ASN A 140 15.67 -19.26 -2.18
N ALA A 141 15.14 -20.23 -2.94
CA ALA A 141 15.60 -20.55 -4.29
C ALA A 141 15.31 -19.43 -5.32
N ALA A 142 14.40 -18.50 -5.02
CA ALA A 142 14.08 -17.37 -5.89
C ALA A 142 15.15 -16.27 -5.85
N PHE A 143 16.01 -16.22 -4.84
CA PHE A 143 17.02 -15.19 -4.72
C PHE A 143 18.21 -15.41 -5.66
N ARG A 144 18.76 -14.31 -6.16
CA ARG A 144 19.95 -14.25 -7.00
C ARG A 144 21.00 -13.33 -6.35
N PRO A 145 22.28 -13.40 -6.76
CA PRO A 145 23.31 -12.50 -6.20
C PRO A 145 22.97 -11.00 -6.33
N ASN A 146 22.26 -10.65 -7.42
CA ASN A 146 21.84 -9.28 -7.74
C ASN A 146 20.42 -8.94 -7.21
N THR A 147 19.82 -9.76 -6.35
CA THR A 147 18.53 -9.42 -5.71
C THR A 147 18.70 -8.24 -4.76
N LYS A 148 17.79 -7.26 -4.86
CA LYS A 148 17.81 -5.99 -4.09
C LYS A 148 16.65 -5.83 -3.12
N ALA A 149 15.53 -6.50 -3.37
CA ALA A 149 14.34 -6.39 -2.52
C ALA A 149 13.46 -7.63 -2.61
N VAL A 150 12.67 -7.82 -1.57
CA VAL A 150 11.48 -8.67 -1.60
C VAL A 150 10.25 -7.77 -1.51
N PHE A 151 9.22 -8.05 -2.32
CA PHE A 151 7.98 -7.29 -2.35
C PHE A 151 6.74 -8.17 -2.14
N GLY A 152 5.79 -7.72 -1.33
CA GLY A 152 4.51 -8.39 -1.14
C GLY A 152 3.42 -7.44 -0.67
N GLU A 153 2.17 -7.92 -0.59
CA GLU A 153 1.03 -7.18 -0.03
C GLU A 153 0.53 -7.88 1.22
N THR A 154 0.21 -7.14 2.27
CA THR A 154 -0.36 -7.71 3.51
C THR A 154 -1.61 -8.52 3.23
N ILE A 155 -2.54 -7.95 2.45
CA ILE A 155 -3.73 -8.62 1.91
C ILE A 155 -3.78 -8.30 0.42
N ALA A 156 -3.67 -9.32 -0.41
CA ALA A 156 -3.57 -9.16 -1.85
C ALA A 156 -4.93 -8.84 -2.52
N ASN A 157 -4.90 -8.07 -3.59
CA ASN A 157 -6.06 -7.71 -4.40
C ASN A 157 -5.96 -8.33 -5.81
N PRO A 158 -6.92 -9.13 -6.30
CA PRO A 158 -8.23 -9.43 -5.70
C PRO A 158 -8.32 -10.78 -4.97
N ALA A 159 -7.23 -11.55 -4.91
CA ALA A 159 -7.23 -12.93 -4.40
C ALA A 159 -7.42 -13.03 -2.89
N LEU A 160 -7.22 -11.94 -2.13
CA LEU A 160 -7.34 -11.83 -0.68
C LEU A 160 -6.45 -12.81 0.11
N THR A 161 -5.36 -13.26 -0.52
CA THR A 161 -4.31 -14.02 0.16
C THR A 161 -3.61 -13.14 1.18
N VAL A 162 -3.15 -13.72 2.28
CA VAL A 162 -2.42 -12.99 3.34
C VAL A 162 -0.96 -13.41 3.31
N LEU A 163 -0.06 -12.42 3.26
CA LEU A 163 1.37 -12.66 3.27
C LEU A 163 1.83 -13.11 4.66
N ASP A 164 2.60 -14.18 4.74
CA ASP A 164 3.36 -14.52 5.94
C ASP A 164 4.58 -13.59 6.05
N ILE A 165 4.37 -12.41 6.67
CA ILE A 165 5.36 -11.32 6.72
C ILE A 165 6.66 -11.79 7.37
N GLU A 166 6.62 -12.53 8.48
CA GLU A 166 7.83 -13.02 9.15
C GLU A 166 8.64 -13.99 8.28
N LYS A 167 7.97 -14.90 7.56
CA LYS A 167 8.63 -15.82 6.62
C LYS A 167 9.38 -15.05 5.53
N PHE A 168 8.71 -14.09 4.90
CA PHE A 168 9.30 -13.28 3.84
C PHE A 168 10.40 -12.35 4.36
N ALA A 169 10.23 -11.75 5.54
CA ALA A 169 11.26 -10.92 6.19
C ALA A 169 12.51 -11.73 6.53
N LYS A 170 12.34 -12.91 7.14
CA LYS A 170 13.45 -13.82 7.47
C LYS A 170 14.26 -14.21 6.22
N ALA A 171 13.57 -14.55 5.13
CA ALA A 171 14.23 -14.86 3.86
C ALA A 171 14.96 -13.62 3.30
N ALA A 172 14.30 -12.47 3.22
CA ALA A 172 14.89 -11.23 2.74
C ALA A 172 16.18 -10.87 3.52
N HIS A 173 16.10 -10.86 4.84
CA HIS A 173 17.24 -10.51 5.71
C HIS A 173 18.37 -11.53 5.63
N SER A 174 18.07 -12.83 5.47
CA SER A 174 19.13 -13.87 5.30
C SER A 174 19.93 -13.66 4.01
N HIS A 175 19.34 -13.02 3.01
CA HIS A 175 19.99 -12.64 1.76
C HIS A 175 20.48 -11.17 1.75
N GLY A 176 20.41 -10.45 2.89
CA GLY A 176 20.88 -9.07 3.04
C GLY A 176 20.12 -8.07 2.19
N VAL A 177 18.80 -8.23 2.05
CA VAL A 177 17.91 -7.31 1.31
C VAL A 177 16.68 -6.97 2.15
N PRO A 178 16.05 -5.78 1.95
CA PRO A 178 14.85 -5.40 2.68
C PRO A 178 13.60 -6.11 2.16
N LEU A 179 12.62 -6.27 3.06
CA LEU A 179 11.23 -6.59 2.73
C LEU A 179 10.42 -5.30 2.59
N ILE A 180 9.80 -5.10 1.44
CA ILE A 180 8.85 -4.02 1.14
C ILE A 180 7.44 -4.60 1.14
N VAL A 181 6.53 -4.02 1.92
CA VAL A 181 5.14 -4.50 2.04
C VAL A 181 4.17 -3.39 1.68
N ASP A 182 3.33 -3.64 0.68
CA ASP A 182 2.15 -2.80 0.43
C ASP A 182 1.06 -3.14 1.46
N ASN A 183 0.78 -2.20 2.36
CA ASN A 183 -0.16 -2.38 3.47
C ASN A 183 -1.51 -1.67 3.22
N THR A 184 -1.86 -1.48 1.96
CA THR A 184 -3.05 -0.71 1.54
C THR A 184 -4.35 -1.25 2.12
N PHE A 185 -4.58 -2.57 2.08
CA PHE A 185 -5.87 -3.15 2.50
C PHE A 185 -5.97 -3.34 4.00
N ALA A 186 -4.90 -3.75 4.67
CA ALA A 186 -4.91 -3.89 6.13
C ALA A 186 -4.92 -2.53 6.82
N THR A 187 -4.25 -1.53 6.25
CA THR A 187 -3.94 -0.24 6.89
C THR A 187 -3.16 -0.42 8.21
N PRO A 188 -2.55 0.61 8.79
CA PRO A 188 -1.88 0.47 10.09
C PRO A 188 -2.83 0.19 11.26
N VAL A 189 -4.15 0.25 11.03
CA VAL A 189 -5.17 -0.14 12.02
C VAL A 189 -5.34 -1.65 12.09
N GLY A 190 -5.27 -2.33 10.94
CA GLY A 190 -5.37 -3.80 10.86
C GLY A 190 -4.04 -4.51 11.10
N CYS A 191 -2.97 -4.01 10.48
CA CYS A 191 -1.63 -4.59 10.57
C CYS A 191 -0.57 -3.51 10.55
N ARG A 192 0.49 -3.70 11.32
CA ARG A 192 1.72 -2.88 11.28
C ARG A 192 2.90 -3.78 10.87
N PRO A 193 3.22 -3.87 9.57
CA PRO A 193 4.21 -4.81 9.06
C PRO A 193 5.60 -4.69 9.70
N PHE A 194 5.97 -3.51 10.21
CA PHE A 194 7.23 -3.28 10.93
C PHE A 194 7.36 -4.07 12.23
N GLU A 195 6.25 -4.47 12.84
CA GLU A 195 6.25 -5.33 14.03
C GLU A 195 6.60 -6.79 13.69
N TRP A 196 6.49 -7.15 12.41
CA TRP A 196 6.71 -8.49 11.87
C TRP A 196 7.93 -8.60 10.95
N GLY A 197 8.78 -7.57 10.92
CA GLY A 197 10.07 -7.60 10.23
C GLY A 197 10.09 -6.95 8.86
N ALA A 198 9.02 -6.32 8.39
CA ALA A 198 9.10 -5.48 7.18
C ALA A 198 10.03 -4.28 7.42
N ASP A 199 10.68 -3.81 6.37
CA ASP A 199 11.62 -2.68 6.43
C ASP A 199 11.02 -1.41 5.84
N ILE A 200 10.32 -1.54 4.72
CA ILE A 200 9.63 -0.45 4.03
C ILE A 200 8.16 -0.83 3.87
N VAL A 201 7.27 0.13 4.11
CA VAL A 201 5.83 -0.02 3.86
C VAL A 201 5.40 1.00 2.82
N THR A 202 4.58 0.54 1.88
CA THR A 202 3.92 1.41 0.90
C THR A 202 2.41 1.38 1.06
N HIS A 203 1.75 2.43 0.59
CA HIS A 203 0.30 2.54 0.59
C HIS A 203 -0.21 3.20 -0.69
N SER A 204 -1.30 2.70 -1.21
CA SER A 204 -2.22 3.51 -2.00
C SER A 204 -3.15 4.24 -1.02
N THR A 205 -2.84 5.49 -0.69
CA THR A 205 -3.68 6.29 0.22
C THR A 205 -5.04 6.62 -0.37
N THR A 206 -5.21 6.42 -1.69
CA THR A 206 -6.48 6.47 -2.44
C THR A 206 -7.58 5.60 -1.85
N LYS A 207 -7.21 4.52 -1.11
CA LYS A 207 -8.11 3.48 -0.62
C LYS A 207 -8.63 3.82 0.78
N TYR A 208 -8.61 2.92 1.73
CA TYR A 208 -9.15 3.14 3.07
C TYR A 208 -8.62 4.39 3.79
N MET A 209 -7.38 4.82 3.52
CA MET A 209 -6.84 6.01 4.19
C MET A 209 -7.61 7.27 3.82
N ASP A 210 -7.89 7.52 2.53
CA ASP A 210 -8.83 8.55 2.08
C ASP A 210 -10.27 8.14 2.42
N GLY A 211 -10.68 6.94 1.98
CA GLY A 211 -11.94 6.27 2.30
C GLY A 211 -13.19 6.93 1.71
N HIS A 212 -13.05 7.95 0.88
CA HIS A 212 -14.17 8.73 0.32
C HIS A 212 -14.12 8.81 -1.22
N GLY A 213 -13.11 8.22 -1.86
CA GLY A 213 -12.90 8.33 -3.30
C GLY A 213 -12.59 9.76 -3.75
N ALA A 214 -12.07 10.61 -2.86
CA ALA A 214 -11.88 12.05 -3.09
C ALA A 214 -10.46 12.38 -3.57
N ALA A 215 -9.44 11.66 -3.11
CA ALA A 215 -8.05 11.96 -3.42
C ALA A 215 -7.24 10.72 -3.83
N VAL A 216 -6.61 10.80 -5.00
CA VAL A 216 -5.60 9.83 -5.41
C VAL A 216 -4.28 10.19 -4.73
N GLY A 217 -3.62 9.19 -4.13
CA GLY A 217 -2.35 9.40 -3.46
C GLY A 217 -1.65 8.10 -3.09
N GLY A 218 -0.42 8.23 -2.60
CA GLY A 218 0.38 7.15 -2.06
C GLY A 218 1.25 7.63 -0.90
N ALA A 219 1.83 6.69 -0.18
CA ALA A 219 2.80 6.96 0.86
C ALA A 219 3.87 5.87 0.90
N ILE A 220 5.08 6.26 1.30
CA ILE A 220 6.19 5.36 1.62
C ILE A 220 6.60 5.66 3.05
N VAL A 221 6.78 4.60 3.85
CA VAL A 221 7.25 4.68 5.23
C VAL A 221 8.46 3.78 5.39
N ASP A 222 9.48 4.29 6.03
CA ASP A 222 10.70 3.56 6.39
C ASP A 222 10.67 3.21 7.88
N SER A 223 10.96 1.96 8.21
CA SER A 223 11.11 1.51 9.60
C SER A 223 12.36 2.08 10.28
N GLY A 224 13.38 2.45 9.50
CA GLY A 224 14.71 2.80 9.99
C GLY A 224 15.50 1.63 10.59
N LYS A 225 15.07 0.38 10.35
CA LYS A 225 15.69 -0.81 10.96
C LYS A 225 16.73 -1.46 10.05
N PHE A 226 16.55 -1.40 8.72
CA PHE A 226 17.47 -2.04 7.79
C PHE A 226 18.83 -1.31 7.77
N ASP A 227 19.90 -2.05 8.00
CA ASP A 227 21.26 -1.50 8.04
C ASP A 227 21.86 -1.50 6.62
N TRP A 228 21.68 -0.38 5.91
CA TRP A 228 22.19 -0.19 4.55
C TRP A 228 23.72 -0.34 4.47
N MET A 229 24.45 0.17 5.47
CA MET A 229 25.90 0.12 5.49
C MET A 229 26.45 -1.30 5.72
N ALA A 230 25.74 -2.15 6.46
CA ALA A 230 26.08 -3.56 6.62
C ALA A 230 26.01 -4.34 5.28
N HIS A 231 25.26 -3.81 4.30
CA HIS A 231 25.06 -4.40 2.97
C HIS A 231 25.44 -3.41 1.84
N ALA A 232 26.47 -2.60 2.07
CA ALA A 232 26.86 -1.49 1.18
C ALA A 232 27.18 -1.94 -0.26
N ASP A 233 27.71 -3.15 -0.44
CA ASP A 233 27.98 -3.77 -1.73
C ASP A 233 26.71 -3.98 -2.57
N LYS A 234 25.56 -4.23 -1.91
CA LYS A 234 24.27 -4.38 -2.57
C LYS A 234 23.60 -3.05 -2.87
N PHE A 235 23.84 -2.01 -2.09
CA PHE A 235 23.13 -0.72 -2.16
C PHE A 235 24.05 0.47 -2.41
N PRO A 236 24.85 0.45 -3.51
CA PRO A 236 25.78 1.55 -3.78
C PRO A 236 25.08 2.91 -3.89
N GLY A 237 23.86 2.97 -4.42
CA GLY A 237 23.10 4.22 -4.51
C GLY A 237 22.76 4.90 -3.17
N LEU A 238 22.86 4.18 -2.04
CA LEU A 238 22.71 4.73 -0.69
C LEU A 238 24.06 4.84 0.05
N CYS A 239 25.02 3.98 -0.30
CA CYS A 239 26.23 3.72 0.48
C CYS A 239 27.53 4.18 -0.18
N THR A 240 27.46 4.81 -1.35
CA THR A 240 28.62 5.43 -2.03
C THR A 240 28.33 6.90 -2.32
N PRO A 241 29.37 7.71 -2.57
CA PRO A 241 29.23 9.12 -2.92
C PRO A 241 28.27 9.35 -4.10
N ASP A 242 27.30 10.24 -3.94
CA ASP A 242 26.29 10.55 -4.95
C ASP A 242 26.68 11.78 -5.78
N ASP A 243 26.72 11.64 -7.09
CA ASP A 243 27.11 12.70 -8.03
C ASP A 243 26.12 13.88 -8.06
N SER A 244 24.85 13.65 -7.66
CA SER A 244 23.81 14.68 -7.67
C SER A 244 23.94 15.67 -6.50
N TYR A 245 24.67 15.30 -5.44
CA TYR A 245 24.76 16.07 -4.20
C TYR A 245 26.22 16.16 -3.68
N HIS A 246 27.15 16.58 -4.52
CA HIS A 246 28.54 16.86 -4.15
C HIS A 246 29.24 15.67 -3.46
N GLY A 247 28.88 14.46 -3.81
CA GLY A 247 29.53 13.26 -3.27
C GLY A 247 29.07 12.87 -1.86
N ILE A 248 27.88 13.28 -1.41
CA ILE A 248 27.33 12.76 -0.14
C ILE A 248 27.06 11.27 -0.25
N THR A 249 27.23 10.55 0.86
CA THR A 249 26.78 9.18 1.05
C THR A 249 25.53 9.22 1.93
N TYR A 250 24.35 8.88 1.39
CA TYR A 250 23.08 9.03 2.11
C TYR A 250 23.07 8.27 3.42
N ALA A 251 23.52 6.99 3.41
CA ALA A 251 23.50 6.14 4.60
C ALA A 251 24.45 6.62 5.69
N GLU A 252 25.59 7.23 5.33
CA GLU A 252 26.52 7.82 6.30
C GLU A 252 25.96 9.14 6.89
N LYS A 253 25.42 10.01 6.01
CA LYS A 253 24.96 11.36 6.42
C LYS A 253 23.66 11.34 7.20
N PHE A 254 22.71 10.47 6.83
CA PHE A 254 21.36 10.46 7.39
C PHE A 254 21.04 9.20 8.23
N GLY A 255 22.01 8.29 8.37
CA GLY A 255 21.82 7.03 9.07
C GLY A 255 20.80 6.10 8.37
N LYS A 256 20.58 4.95 8.94
CA LYS A 256 19.59 4.00 8.45
C LYS A 256 18.15 4.51 8.59
N GLU A 257 17.92 5.44 9.52
CA GLU A 257 16.61 6.01 9.86
C GLU A 257 16.14 7.06 8.83
N GLY A 258 17.07 7.66 8.07
CA GLY A 258 16.72 8.77 7.17
C GLY A 258 17.18 8.60 5.72
N ALA A 259 18.15 7.74 5.45
CA ALA A 259 18.80 7.63 4.14
C ALA A 259 17.82 7.30 3.01
N PHE A 260 16.91 6.32 3.24
CA PHE A 260 16.02 5.83 2.22
C PHE A 260 15.01 6.89 1.76
N ILE A 261 14.30 7.52 2.70
CA ILE A 261 13.31 8.57 2.37
C ILE A 261 13.98 9.84 1.88
N THR A 262 15.16 10.21 2.42
CA THR A 262 15.90 11.38 1.93
C THR A 262 16.28 11.20 0.46
N LYS A 263 16.81 10.04 0.06
CA LYS A 263 17.15 9.75 -1.34
C LYS A 263 15.89 9.72 -2.22
N CYS A 264 14.80 9.09 -1.78
CA CYS A 264 13.52 9.14 -2.50
C CYS A 264 13.08 10.56 -2.79
N THR A 265 13.19 11.47 -1.81
CA THR A 265 12.78 12.86 -1.94
C THR A 265 13.79 13.65 -2.80
N ALA A 266 15.07 13.54 -2.50
CA ALA A 266 16.12 14.35 -3.11
C ALA A 266 16.38 13.97 -4.58
N GLN A 267 16.20 12.71 -4.95
CA GLN A 267 16.37 12.24 -6.33
C GLN A 267 15.06 11.91 -7.01
N LEU A 268 14.32 10.91 -6.52
CA LEU A 268 13.17 10.40 -7.27
C LEU A 268 12.02 11.40 -7.34
N MET A 269 11.66 12.03 -6.23
CA MET A 269 10.63 13.07 -6.23
C MET A 269 11.08 14.30 -7.03
N ARG A 270 12.33 14.71 -6.87
CA ARG A 270 12.90 15.83 -7.63
C ARG A 270 12.83 15.60 -9.14
N ASP A 271 13.21 14.40 -9.60
CA ASP A 271 13.43 14.13 -11.02
C ASP A 271 12.18 13.60 -11.73
N PHE A 272 11.38 12.76 -11.07
CA PHE A 272 10.14 12.20 -11.64
C PHE A 272 8.88 13.00 -11.28
N GLY A 273 8.89 13.78 -10.20
CA GLY A 273 7.86 14.75 -9.91
C GLY A 273 6.50 14.18 -9.49
N SER A 274 6.43 12.98 -8.93
CA SER A 274 5.18 12.35 -8.45
C SER A 274 4.63 13.02 -7.18
N THR A 275 4.52 14.34 -7.20
CA THR A 275 4.18 15.19 -6.07
C THR A 275 2.67 15.18 -5.82
N PRO A 276 2.20 14.91 -4.60
CA PRO A 276 0.80 15.09 -4.22
C PRO A 276 0.48 16.59 -4.05
N SER A 277 -0.77 16.98 -4.34
CA SER A 277 -1.19 18.34 -4.05
C SER A 277 -1.43 18.57 -2.56
N PRO A 278 -1.15 19.76 -2.01
CA PRO A 278 -1.48 20.08 -0.61
C PRO A 278 -2.96 19.92 -0.29
N GLN A 279 -3.85 20.18 -1.25
CA GLN A 279 -5.27 20.00 -1.10
C GLN A 279 -5.65 18.51 -1.00
N SER A 280 -5.06 17.64 -1.82
CA SER A 280 -5.25 16.19 -1.72
C SER A 280 -4.72 15.65 -0.39
N ALA A 281 -3.58 16.15 0.08
CA ALA A 281 -3.04 15.81 1.40
C ALA A 281 -3.99 16.23 2.53
N PHE A 282 -4.62 17.41 2.42
CA PHE A 282 -5.63 17.85 3.38
C PHE A 282 -6.85 16.91 3.43
N TYR A 283 -7.40 16.51 2.28
CA TYR A 283 -8.50 15.55 2.23
C TYR A 283 -8.08 14.19 2.83
N LEU A 284 -6.88 13.73 2.51
CA LEU A 284 -6.33 12.52 3.11
C LEU A 284 -6.22 12.63 4.64
N ASN A 285 -5.84 13.80 5.18
CA ASN A 285 -5.84 14.01 6.64
C ASN A 285 -7.22 13.83 7.25
N LEU A 286 -8.28 14.35 6.62
CA LEU A 286 -9.66 14.16 7.09
C LEU A 286 -10.06 12.68 7.06
N GLY A 287 -9.67 11.96 6.02
CA GLY A 287 -9.86 10.49 5.94
C GLY A 287 -9.14 9.75 7.07
N LEU A 288 -7.89 10.09 7.33
CA LEU A 288 -7.08 9.47 8.38
C LEU A 288 -7.66 9.69 9.79
N GLU A 289 -8.28 10.86 10.06
CA GLU A 289 -8.86 11.15 11.37
C GLU A 289 -9.98 10.18 11.76
N SER A 290 -10.70 9.62 10.79
CA SER A 290 -11.76 8.62 11.00
C SER A 290 -11.36 7.18 10.64
N LEU A 291 -10.11 6.94 10.23
CA LEU A 291 -9.68 5.65 9.70
C LEU A 291 -10.00 4.48 10.65
N HIS A 292 -9.69 4.64 11.93
CA HIS A 292 -9.87 3.57 12.93
C HIS A 292 -11.34 3.14 13.10
N VAL A 293 -12.28 4.08 13.09
CA VAL A 293 -13.72 3.77 13.21
C VAL A 293 -14.28 3.22 11.89
N ARG A 294 -13.78 3.71 10.74
CA ARG A 294 -14.19 3.20 9.43
C ARG A 294 -13.70 1.79 9.20
N MET A 295 -12.45 1.48 9.55
CA MET A 295 -11.91 0.12 9.41
C MET A 295 -12.71 -0.90 10.23
N ALA A 296 -13.11 -0.57 11.45
CA ALA A 296 -13.95 -1.45 12.26
C ALA A 296 -15.27 -1.77 11.54
N ARG A 297 -15.94 -0.76 10.95
CA ARG A 297 -17.20 -0.96 10.20
C ARG A 297 -16.98 -1.72 8.89
N HIS A 298 -15.92 -1.41 8.14
CA HIS A 298 -15.58 -2.15 6.93
C HIS A 298 -15.34 -3.64 7.21
N CYS A 299 -14.59 -3.97 8.27
CA CYS A 299 -14.35 -5.35 8.67
C CYS A 299 -15.64 -6.05 9.13
N GLU A 300 -16.50 -5.37 9.91
CA GLU A 300 -17.81 -5.92 10.31
C GLU A 300 -18.67 -6.26 9.09
N ASN A 301 -18.78 -5.32 8.15
CA ASN A 301 -19.58 -5.52 6.94
C ASN A 301 -18.98 -6.59 6.03
N GLY A 302 -17.67 -6.60 5.83
CA GLY A 302 -16.97 -7.63 5.05
C GLY A 302 -17.19 -9.03 5.63
N GLN A 303 -17.06 -9.18 6.94
CA GLN A 303 -17.28 -10.45 7.64
C GLN A 303 -18.73 -10.93 7.47
N ALA A 304 -19.72 -10.07 7.72
CA ALA A 304 -21.13 -10.42 7.62
C ALA A 304 -21.53 -10.81 6.18
N VAL A 305 -21.04 -10.08 5.19
CA VAL A 305 -21.27 -10.40 3.76
C VAL A 305 -20.59 -11.71 3.38
N ALA A 306 -19.35 -11.95 3.82
CA ALA A 306 -18.62 -13.19 3.53
C ALA A 306 -19.34 -14.42 4.15
N GLU A 307 -19.81 -14.32 5.40
CA GLU A 307 -20.58 -15.37 6.07
C GLU A 307 -21.91 -15.66 5.35
N PHE A 308 -22.64 -14.62 4.95
CA PHE A 308 -23.87 -14.75 4.18
C PHE A 308 -23.64 -15.45 2.84
N LEU A 309 -22.62 -15.02 2.10
CA LEU A 309 -22.27 -15.60 0.79
C LEU A 309 -21.81 -17.05 0.93
N ALA A 310 -21.00 -17.38 1.94
CA ALA A 310 -20.50 -18.75 2.17
C ALA A 310 -21.63 -19.74 2.49
N ALA A 311 -22.71 -19.28 3.10
CA ALA A 311 -23.90 -20.09 3.39
C ALA A 311 -24.91 -20.18 2.23
N HIS A 312 -24.74 -19.37 1.16
CA HIS A 312 -25.74 -19.26 0.11
C HIS A 312 -25.60 -20.33 -0.98
N PRO A 313 -26.67 -21.07 -1.37
CA PRO A 313 -26.61 -22.23 -2.27
C PRO A 313 -26.16 -21.86 -3.72
N LYS A 314 -26.29 -20.61 -4.16
CA LYS A 314 -25.88 -20.14 -5.49
C LYS A 314 -24.41 -19.67 -5.55
N VAL A 315 -23.72 -19.61 -4.41
CA VAL A 315 -22.29 -19.28 -4.32
C VAL A 315 -21.48 -20.56 -4.40
N GLU A 316 -20.41 -20.55 -5.21
CA GLU A 316 -19.50 -21.68 -5.39
C GLU A 316 -18.35 -21.60 -4.37
N THR A 317 -17.66 -20.48 -4.31
CA THR A 317 -16.53 -20.22 -3.40
C THR A 317 -16.59 -18.80 -2.86
N VAL A 318 -16.07 -18.60 -1.66
CA VAL A 318 -15.84 -17.28 -1.06
C VAL A 318 -14.38 -17.21 -0.60
N HIS A 319 -13.69 -16.19 -1.03
CA HIS A 319 -12.32 -15.86 -0.60
C HIS A 319 -12.40 -14.69 0.39
N TYR A 320 -12.17 -14.99 1.65
CA TYR A 320 -12.12 -14.00 2.72
C TYR A 320 -11.41 -14.59 3.93
N CYS A 321 -10.23 -14.09 4.23
CA CYS A 321 -9.37 -14.65 5.27
C CYS A 321 -9.95 -14.59 6.70
N GLY A 322 -11.04 -13.86 6.92
CA GLY A 322 -11.82 -13.87 8.15
C GLY A 322 -12.70 -15.12 8.33
N LEU A 323 -12.92 -15.93 7.28
CA LEU A 323 -13.71 -17.17 7.37
C LEU A 323 -12.85 -18.35 7.86
N PRO A 324 -13.31 -19.17 8.81
CA PRO A 324 -12.53 -20.31 9.33
C PRO A 324 -12.14 -21.35 8.28
N GLY A 325 -12.83 -21.41 7.13
CA GLY A 325 -12.54 -22.32 6.02
C GLY A 325 -11.57 -21.77 4.98
N ASP A 326 -11.17 -20.50 5.08
CA ASP A 326 -10.25 -19.89 4.14
C ASP A 326 -8.81 -20.40 4.38
N PRO A 327 -8.04 -20.73 3.34
CA PRO A 327 -6.66 -21.22 3.47
C PRO A 327 -5.73 -20.27 4.27
N TYR A 328 -6.01 -18.97 4.23
CA TYR A 328 -5.20 -17.94 4.90
C TYR A 328 -5.73 -17.54 6.28
N HIS A 329 -6.77 -18.20 6.79
CA HIS A 329 -7.41 -17.84 8.07
C HIS A 329 -6.43 -17.83 9.24
N GLU A 330 -5.60 -18.86 9.39
CA GLU A 330 -4.65 -18.95 10.51
C GLU A 330 -3.54 -17.90 10.40
N VAL A 331 -3.08 -17.60 9.18
CA VAL A 331 -2.12 -16.51 8.94
C VAL A 331 -2.75 -15.15 9.22
N ALA A 332 -4.01 -14.97 8.81
CA ALA A 332 -4.77 -13.76 9.08
C ALA A 332 -4.97 -13.50 10.57
N LYS A 333 -5.29 -14.50 11.37
CA LYS A 333 -5.41 -14.38 12.83
C LYS A 333 -4.13 -13.86 13.49
N LYS A 334 -2.97 -14.20 12.94
CA LYS A 334 -1.68 -13.74 13.43
C LYS A 334 -1.45 -12.26 13.12
N TYR A 335 -1.66 -11.84 11.87
CA TYR A 335 -1.28 -10.52 11.40
C TYR A 335 -2.40 -9.48 11.44
N LEU A 336 -3.67 -9.91 11.51
CA LEU A 336 -4.86 -9.07 11.38
C LEU A 336 -5.80 -9.24 12.60
N PRO A 337 -5.34 -8.99 13.83
CA PRO A 337 -6.12 -9.26 15.05
C PRO A 337 -7.38 -8.39 15.17
N ASN A 338 -7.44 -7.26 14.45
CA ASN A 338 -8.54 -6.30 14.49
C ASN A 338 -9.56 -6.50 13.34
N GLY A 339 -9.48 -7.61 12.61
CA GLY A 339 -10.31 -7.91 11.44
C GLY A 339 -9.52 -7.79 10.13
N SER A 340 -10.04 -8.42 9.08
CA SER A 340 -9.32 -8.54 7.81
C SER A 340 -9.38 -7.26 6.98
N CYS A 341 -10.50 -7.03 6.29
CA CYS A 341 -10.81 -5.80 5.56
C CYS A 341 -12.29 -5.84 5.12
N GLY A 342 -12.75 -4.84 4.38
CA GLY A 342 -14.12 -4.80 3.82
C GLY A 342 -14.23 -5.44 2.43
N VAL A 343 -13.17 -6.02 1.87
CA VAL A 343 -13.21 -6.61 0.53
C VAL A 343 -13.47 -8.10 0.63
N VAL A 344 -14.44 -8.58 -0.14
CA VAL A 344 -14.81 -10.00 -0.27
C VAL A 344 -14.76 -10.37 -1.74
N SER A 345 -14.12 -11.47 -2.09
CA SER A 345 -14.12 -12.04 -3.44
C SER A 345 -14.87 -13.38 -3.42
N PHE A 346 -15.71 -13.62 -4.43
CA PHE A 346 -16.50 -14.84 -4.49
C PHE A 346 -16.85 -15.23 -5.91
N GLU A 347 -17.15 -16.50 -6.11
CA GLU A 347 -17.61 -17.06 -7.38
C GLU A 347 -19.04 -17.55 -7.26
N LEU A 348 -19.83 -17.29 -8.31
CA LEU A 348 -21.21 -17.75 -8.40
C LEU A 348 -21.31 -19.02 -9.24
N LYS A 349 -22.19 -19.94 -8.84
CA LYS A 349 -22.57 -21.08 -9.67
C LYS A 349 -23.17 -20.56 -10.98
N GLY A 350 -22.62 -21.00 -12.11
CA GLY A 350 -22.95 -20.44 -13.43
C GLY A 350 -21.89 -19.49 -13.99
N GLY A 351 -20.81 -19.22 -13.24
CA GLY A 351 -19.62 -18.50 -13.70
C GLY A 351 -19.89 -17.06 -14.15
N ARG A 352 -19.20 -16.61 -15.19
CA ARG A 352 -19.27 -15.23 -15.70
C ARG A 352 -20.70 -14.75 -16.00
N PRO A 353 -21.58 -15.51 -16.72
CA PRO A 353 -22.95 -15.05 -16.99
C PRO A 353 -23.75 -14.77 -15.71
N ALA A 354 -23.59 -15.62 -14.68
CA ALA A 354 -24.25 -15.40 -13.39
C ALA A 354 -23.71 -14.17 -12.68
N ALA A 355 -22.39 -13.94 -12.72
CA ALA A 355 -21.75 -12.76 -12.14
C ALA A 355 -22.24 -11.45 -12.80
N GLU A 356 -22.37 -11.43 -14.13
CA GLU A 356 -22.88 -10.27 -14.88
C GLU A 356 -24.33 -9.95 -14.51
N VAL A 357 -25.21 -10.98 -14.45
CA VAL A 357 -26.62 -10.82 -14.02
C VAL A 357 -26.69 -10.32 -12.58
N PHE A 358 -25.95 -10.95 -11.66
CA PHE A 358 -25.89 -10.56 -10.26
C PHE A 358 -25.50 -9.09 -10.10
N MET A 359 -24.37 -8.67 -10.65
CA MET A 359 -23.89 -7.29 -10.53
C MET A 359 -24.88 -6.29 -11.14
N GLY A 360 -25.51 -6.63 -12.26
CA GLY A 360 -26.53 -5.79 -12.89
C GLY A 360 -27.84 -5.65 -12.10
N ARG A 361 -28.06 -6.47 -11.06
CA ARG A 361 -29.26 -6.44 -10.18
C ARG A 361 -29.03 -5.76 -8.85
N LEU A 362 -27.78 -5.48 -8.49
CA LEU A 362 -27.47 -4.73 -7.28
C LEU A 362 -28.06 -3.32 -7.38
N LYS A 363 -28.56 -2.80 -6.27
CA LYS A 363 -29.22 -1.48 -6.16
C LYS A 363 -28.39 -0.49 -5.34
N LEU A 364 -27.67 -0.99 -4.33
CA LEU A 364 -26.80 -0.19 -3.47
C LEU A 364 -25.36 -0.21 -4.00
N ALA A 365 -24.83 -1.40 -4.30
CA ALA A 365 -23.47 -1.53 -4.77
C ALA A 365 -23.30 -1.03 -6.22
N ALA A 366 -22.38 -0.09 -6.44
CA ALA A 366 -22.04 0.40 -7.76
C ALA A 366 -21.05 -0.53 -8.47
N ILE A 367 -21.14 -0.65 -9.80
CA ILE A 367 -20.13 -1.32 -10.61
C ILE A 367 -19.03 -0.29 -10.92
N GLU A 368 -17.87 -0.44 -10.28
CA GLU A 368 -16.75 0.48 -10.47
C GLU A 368 -15.40 -0.17 -10.15
N THR A 369 -14.32 0.43 -10.63
CA THR A 369 -12.96 -0.10 -10.41
C THR A 369 -12.41 0.21 -9.02
N HIS A 370 -13.04 1.12 -8.29
CA HIS A 370 -12.58 1.51 -6.94
C HIS A 370 -12.79 0.39 -5.92
N VAL A 371 -12.13 0.51 -4.78
CA VAL A 371 -12.29 -0.34 -3.58
C VAL A 371 -12.03 0.50 -2.35
N ALA A 372 -12.49 0.03 -1.20
CA ALA A 372 -12.18 0.66 0.09
C ALA A 372 -12.74 2.08 0.22
N ASP A 373 -13.90 2.30 -0.38
CA ASP A 373 -14.70 3.53 -0.29
C ASP A 373 -15.75 3.39 0.81
N ALA A 374 -16.25 4.49 1.30
CA ALA A 374 -17.37 4.54 2.23
C ALA A 374 -18.65 3.91 1.64
N ARG A 375 -18.76 3.84 0.33
CA ARG A 375 -19.87 3.25 -0.43
C ARG A 375 -19.47 1.88 -0.95
N THR A 376 -20.40 0.94 -0.91
CA THR A 376 -20.20 -0.41 -1.43
C THR A 376 -20.11 -0.40 -2.96
N CYS A 377 -19.12 -1.10 -3.47
CA CYS A 377 -18.93 -1.28 -4.91
C CYS A 377 -18.49 -2.71 -5.26
N CYS A 378 -18.67 -3.08 -6.52
CA CYS A 378 -18.24 -4.38 -7.02
C CYS A 378 -17.69 -4.31 -8.45
N LEU A 379 -16.94 -5.32 -8.84
CA LEU A 379 -16.55 -5.55 -10.21
C LEU A 379 -16.24 -7.03 -10.46
N ASN A 380 -16.27 -7.44 -11.73
CA ASN A 380 -15.65 -8.67 -12.19
C ASN A 380 -14.24 -8.33 -12.71
N PRO A 381 -13.16 -8.80 -12.04
CA PRO A 381 -11.80 -8.46 -12.45
C PRO A 381 -11.45 -8.93 -13.86
N ALA A 382 -11.93 -10.12 -14.27
CA ALA A 382 -11.63 -10.69 -15.57
C ALA A 382 -12.20 -9.86 -16.74
N THR A 383 -13.32 -9.16 -16.55
CA THR A 383 -13.92 -8.29 -17.58
C THR A 383 -13.49 -6.83 -17.47
N SER A 384 -12.72 -6.46 -16.45
CA SER A 384 -12.29 -5.09 -16.18
C SER A 384 -10.77 -4.97 -15.99
N THR A 385 -10.27 -5.09 -14.78
CA THR A 385 -8.87 -4.80 -14.43
C THR A 385 -7.86 -5.80 -14.99
N HIS A 386 -8.28 -7.01 -15.34
CA HIS A 386 -7.45 -8.09 -15.89
C HIS A 386 -7.89 -8.49 -17.31
N ARG A 387 -8.63 -7.62 -18.00
CA ARG A 387 -9.23 -7.91 -19.31
C ARG A 387 -8.21 -8.28 -20.40
N GLN A 388 -6.95 -7.88 -20.26
CA GLN A 388 -5.89 -8.19 -21.22
C GLN A 388 -5.28 -9.60 -21.02
N MET A 389 -5.60 -10.29 -19.94
CA MET A 389 -5.09 -11.62 -19.62
C MET A 389 -5.89 -12.71 -20.37
N THR A 390 -5.19 -13.79 -20.76
CA THR A 390 -5.84 -15.02 -21.24
C THR A 390 -6.50 -15.78 -20.06
N GLU A 391 -7.35 -16.75 -20.37
CA GLU A 391 -7.98 -17.57 -19.31
C GLU A 391 -6.95 -18.30 -18.45
N GLU A 392 -5.88 -18.83 -19.06
CA GLU A 392 -4.80 -19.48 -18.33
C GLU A 392 -4.06 -18.52 -17.39
N GLN A 393 -3.82 -17.28 -17.85
CA GLN A 393 -3.19 -16.23 -17.05
C GLN A 393 -4.11 -15.79 -15.90
N LEU A 394 -5.42 -15.69 -16.13
CA LEU A 394 -6.41 -15.37 -15.10
C LEU A 394 -6.43 -16.43 -14.00
N ILE A 395 -6.44 -17.71 -14.37
CA ILE A 395 -6.40 -18.84 -13.41
C ILE A 395 -5.10 -18.80 -12.60
N ALA A 396 -3.96 -18.62 -13.27
CA ALA A 396 -2.66 -18.55 -12.61
C ALA A 396 -2.55 -17.35 -11.65
N ALA A 397 -3.28 -16.26 -11.93
CA ALA A 397 -3.37 -15.08 -11.05
C ALA A 397 -4.41 -15.20 -9.93
N GLY A 398 -5.12 -16.34 -9.81
CA GLY A 398 -6.21 -16.52 -8.85
C GLY A 398 -7.44 -15.67 -9.15
N VAL A 399 -7.70 -15.38 -10.43
CA VAL A 399 -8.79 -14.53 -10.92
C VAL A 399 -9.66 -15.31 -11.91
N PRO A 400 -10.42 -16.31 -11.48
CA PRO A 400 -11.30 -17.04 -12.38
C PRO A 400 -12.33 -16.12 -13.04
N ALA A 401 -12.79 -16.49 -14.24
CA ALA A 401 -13.61 -15.63 -15.10
C ALA A 401 -14.94 -15.18 -14.46
N GLY A 402 -15.48 -15.97 -13.52
CA GLY A 402 -16.71 -15.68 -12.79
C GLY A 402 -16.54 -14.96 -11.46
N LEU A 403 -15.31 -14.58 -11.10
CA LEU A 403 -15.02 -13.93 -9.82
C LEU A 403 -15.69 -12.56 -9.73
N VAL A 404 -16.39 -12.33 -8.64
CA VAL A 404 -16.89 -11.00 -8.24
C VAL A 404 -16.07 -10.53 -7.05
N ARG A 405 -15.48 -9.36 -7.16
CA ARG A 405 -14.86 -8.66 -6.02
C ARG A 405 -15.83 -7.58 -5.53
N MET A 406 -16.26 -7.67 -4.31
CA MET A 406 -17.11 -6.69 -3.63
C MET A 406 -16.32 -5.97 -2.54
N SER A 407 -16.35 -4.66 -2.54
CA SER A 407 -15.80 -3.81 -1.47
C SER A 407 -16.95 -3.27 -0.65
N CYS A 408 -17.17 -3.83 0.53
CA CYS A 408 -18.23 -3.42 1.44
C CYS A 408 -17.90 -2.05 2.06
N GLY A 409 -18.81 -1.11 1.91
CA GLY A 409 -18.71 0.24 2.46
C GLY A 409 -19.15 0.32 3.92
N LEU A 410 -19.68 1.47 4.30
CA LEU A 410 -20.09 1.80 5.68
C LEU A 410 -21.60 1.72 5.90
N GLU A 411 -22.35 1.26 4.93
CA GLU A 411 -23.80 1.09 4.98
C GLU A 411 -24.18 0.10 6.10
N SER A 412 -25.49 0.02 6.42
CA SER A 412 -25.99 -1.03 7.30
C SER A 412 -25.72 -2.41 6.68
N LYS A 413 -25.15 -3.32 7.44
CA LYS A 413 -24.89 -4.69 6.97
C LYS A 413 -26.16 -5.42 6.57
N GLU A 414 -27.29 -5.11 7.22
CA GLU A 414 -28.59 -5.66 6.91
C GLU A 414 -29.06 -5.23 5.52
N ASP A 415 -28.89 -3.94 5.17
CA ASP A 415 -29.24 -3.42 3.85
C ASP A 415 -28.32 -4.00 2.76
N LEU A 416 -27.01 -4.17 3.03
CA LEU A 416 -26.08 -4.81 2.12
C LEU A 416 -26.46 -6.28 1.85
N ILE A 417 -26.79 -7.02 2.89
CA ILE A 417 -27.21 -8.43 2.77
C ILE A 417 -28.53 -8.55 1.97
N GLU A 418 -29.49 -7.66 2.21
CA GLU A 418 -30.75 -7.66 1.46
C GLU A 418 -30.55 -7.31 -0.01
N ASP A 419 -29.66 -6.36 -0.33
CA ASP A 419 -29.31 -6.02 -1.71
C ASP A 419 -28.63 -7.19 -2.43
N ILE A 420 -27.67 -7.86 -1.77
CA ILE A 420 -27.02 -9.07 -2.29
C ILE A 420 -28.03 -10.20 -2.49
N LYS A 421 -28.91 -10.44 -1.52
CA LYS A 421 -29.92 -11.49 -1.55
C LYS A 421 -30.88 -11.33 -2.74
N GLN A 422 -31.47 -10.12 -2.92
CA GLN A 422 -32.38 -9.86 -4.04
C GLN A 422 -31.66 -9.99 -5.41
N ALA A 423 -30.37 -9.65 -5.50
CA ALA A 423 -29.58 -9.84 -6.71
C ALA A 423 -29.28 -11.31 -6.99
N LEU A 424 -29.01 -12.12 -5.96
CA LEU A 424 -28.85 -13.57 -6.08
C LEU A 424 -30.16 -14.28 -6.49
N GLU A 425 -31.32 -13.78 -6.14
CA GLU A 425 -32.61 -14.36 -6.56
C GLU A 425 -32.80 -14.29 -8.08
N ALA A 426 -32.14 -13.36 -8.77
CA ALA A 426 -32.26 -13.14 -10.21
C ALA A 426 -31.41 -14.09 -11.08
N ILE A 427 -30.50 -14.87 -10.51
CA ILE A 427 -29.64 -15.84 -11.20
C ILE A 427 -30.05 -17.27 -11.01
#